data_4e8b7291a58f177767a7634d9587ce2d
#
_entry.id   4e8b7291a58f177767a7634d9587ce2d
#
_cell.length_a   1.000
_cell.length_b   1.000
_cell.length_c   1.000
_cell.angle_alpha   90.00
_cell.angle_beta   90.00
_cell.angle_gamma   90.00
#
_symmetry.space_group_name_H-M   'P 1'
#
loop_
_entity.id
_entity.type
_entity.pdbx_description
1 polymer ?
#
loop_
_entity_poly.entity_id
_entity_poly.type
_entity_poly.pdbx_seq_one_letter_code
_entity_poly.pdbx_strand_id
1 'polypeptide(L)'
;MENGLYALVETSKGKITLNLEFEKTPATVGNFIALCEGEMENSSKDLGVPYYNNMKFHRVINDFMVQGGCPSGTGAGNPGYKFDDEFHPDLKHDKPGILSMANAGPGTNGSQFFITHLP
;
A
#
# COMPACT_ATOMS: atom_id res chain seq x y z
N MET A 1 21.48 6.37 0.34
CA MET A 1 20.37 5.53 -0.13
C MET A 1 20.73 5.03 -1.53
N GLU A 2 20.57 3.74 -1.78
CA GLU A 2 20.85 3.17 -3.09
C GLU A 2 19.87 3.69 -4.14
N ASN A 3 20.25 3.60 -5.42
CA ASN A 3 19.35 3.95 -6.50
C ASN A 3 18.10 3.08 -6.47
N GLY A 4 16.95 3.69 -6.67
CA GLY A 4 15.68 2.98 -6.64
C GLY A 4 14.51 3.94 -6.57
N LEU A 5 13.33 3.39 -6.41
CA LEU A 5 12.10 4.14 -6.24
C LEU A 5 11.62 3.97 -4.80
N TYR A 6 11.42 5.10 -4.12
CA TYR A 6 11.08 5.10 -2.70
C TYR A 6 9.82 5.92 -2.45
N ALA A 7 9.03 5.49 -1.46
CA ALA A 7 7.95 6.27 -0.89
C ALA A 7 8.30 6.64 0.55
N LEU A 8 8.13 7.90 0.91
CA LEU A 8 8.32 8.38 2.27
C LEU A 8 6.94 8.57 2.90
N VAL A 9 6.65 7.80 3.94
CA VAL A 9 5.40 7.88 4.67
C VAL A 9 5.62 8.65 5.97
N GLU A 10 5.00 9.81 6.10
CA GLU A 10 5.07 10.62 7.32
C GLU A 10 3.88 10.27 8.21
N THR A 11 4.15 9.78 9.40
CA THR A 11 3.13 9.39 10.37
C THR A 11 3.26 10.21 11.64
N SER A 12 2.25 10.14 12.50
CA SER A 12 2.29 10.79 13.81
C SER A 12 3.38 10.22 14.73
N LYS A 13 3.92 9.06 14.41
CA LYS A 13 4.97 8.37 15.18
C LYS A 13 6.35 8.43 14.54
N GLY A 14 6.47 9.06 13.36
CA GLY A 14 7.74 9.17 12.66
C GLY A 14 7.62 8.89 11.17
N LYS A 15 8.76 8.82 10.49
CA LYS A 15 8.83 8.62 9.06
C LYS A 15 9.19 7.18 8.72
N ILE A 16 8.56 6.64 7.66
CA ILE A 16 8.84 5.31 7.14
C ILE A 16 9.26 5.47 5.68
N THR A 17 10.41 4.90 5.32
CA THR A 17 10.87 4.87 3.93
C THR A 17 10.61 3.50 3.34
N LEU A 18 9.87 3.44 2.24
CA LEU A 18 9.49 2.21 1.56
C LEU A 18 10.25 2.10 0.24
N ASN A 19 10.93 0.97 0.03
CA ASN A 19 11.53 0.65 -1.26
C ASN A 19 10.49 -0.06 -2.12
N LEU A 20 10.18 0.50 -3.29
CA LEU A 20 9.13 0.00 -4.17
C LEU A 20 9.72 -0.86 -5.28
N GLU A 21 9.25 -2.09 -5.40
CA GLU A 21 9.76 -3.11 -6.34
C GLU A 21 9.16 -2.90 -7.75
N PHE A 22 9.46 -1.77 -8.37
CA PHE A 22 8.83 -1.36 -9.64
C PHE A 22 9.22 -2.24 -10.81
N GLU A 23 10.38 -2.89 -10.77
CA GLU A 23 10.81 -3.78 -11.85
C GLU A 23 10.12 -5.14 -11.78
N LYS A 24 9.86 -5.66 -10.57
CA LYS A 24 9.26 -6.97 -10.34
C LYS A 24 7.74 -6.93 -10.27
N THR A 25 7.17 -5.82 -9.81
CA THR A 25 5.73 -5.64 -9.68
C THR A 25 5.30 -4.26 -10.19
N PRO A 26 5.45 -3.99 -11.51
CA PRO A 26 5.22 -2.65 -12.07
C PRO A 26 3.78 -2.16 -11.96
N ALA A 27 2.79 -3.03 -12.14
CA ALA A 27 1.38 -2.62 -12.07
C ALA A 27 0.99 -2.25 -10.63
N THR A 28 1.39 -3.05 -9.66
CA THR A 28 1.13 -2.79 -8.24
C THR A 28 1.79 -1.50 -7.77
N VAL A 29 3.06 -1.31 -8.11
CA VAL A 29 3.80 -0.10 -7.76
C VAL A 29 3.21 1.11 -8.48
N GLY A 30 2.85 0.99 -9.76
CA GLY A 30 2.24 2.06 -10.52
C GLY A 30 0.93 2.53 -9.90
N ASN A 31 0.08 1.61 -9.45
CA ASN A 31 -1.16 1.95 -8.75
C ASN A 31 -0.88 2.70 -7.44
N PHE A 32 0.06 2.20 -6.64
CA PHE A 32 0.41 2.82 -5.37
C PHE A 32 0.93 4.26 -5.56
N ILE A 33 1.83 4.46 -6.52
CA ILE A 33 2.40 5.78 -6.80
C ILE A 33 1.31 6.73 -7.32
N ALA A 34 0.47 6.27 -8.25
CA ALA A 34 -0.59 7.10 -8.81
C ALA A 34 -1.57 7.56 -7.73
N LEU A 35 -1.89 6.69 -6.77
CA LEU A 35 -2.71 7.07 -5.62
C LEU A 35 -1.97 8.06 -4.71
N CYS A 36 -0.68 7.82 -4.44
CA CYS A 36 0.13 8.73 -3.62
C CYS A 36 0.18 10.15 -4.20
N GLU A 37 0.24 10.27 -5.50
CA GLU A 37 0.36 11.55 -6.21
C GLU A 37 -0.99 12.19 -6.58
N GLY A 38 -2.09 11.47 -6.36
CA GLY A 38 -3.42 11.95 -6.70
C GLY A 38 -3.71 11.90 -8.20
N GLU A 39 -3.04 11.04 -8.94
CA GLU A 39 -3.16 10.95 -10.40
C GLU A 39 -4.08 9.82 -10.87
N MET A 40 -4.62 9.01 -9.95
CA MET A 40 -5.51 7.91 -10.28
C MET A 40 -6.95 8.26 -9.91
N GLU A 41 -7.88 8.12 -10.87
CA GLU A 41 -9.30 8.28 -10.56
C GLU A 41 -9.75 7.20 -9.59
N ASN A 42 -10.52 7.61 -8.58
CA ASN A 42 -11.04 6.72 -7.56
C ASN A 42 -12.32 7.29 -6.97
N SER A 43 -13.04 6.46 -6.22
CA SER A 43 -14.34 6.83 -5.66
C SER A 43 -14.27 7.64 -4.36
N SER A 44 -13.09 7.81 -3.77
CA SER A 44 -12.94 8.38 -2.42
C SER A 44 -12.35 9.78 -2.39
N LYS A 45 -11.48 10.12 -3.34
CA LYS A 45 -10.80 11.40 -3.42
C LYS A 45 -10.90 11.96 -4.82
N ASP A 46 -10.96 13.29 -4.93
CA ASP A 46 -10.95 13.96 -6.22
C ASP A 46 -9.59 13.79 -6.90
N LEU A 47 -9.59 13.81 -8.23
CA LEU A 47 -8.34 13.78 -8.98
C LEU A 47 -7.48 14.99 -8.61
N GLY A 48 -6.19 14.75 -8.41
CA GLY A 48 -5.25 15.78 -7.93
C GLY A 48 -5.09 15.80 -6.41
N VAL A 49 -5.92 15.05 -5.66
CA VAL A 49 -5.79 14.94 -4.21
C VAL A 49 -5.05 13.65 -3.86
N PRO A 50 -3.91 13.72 -3.14
CA PRO A 50 -3.20 12.52 -2.71
C PRO A 50 -4.09 11.59 -1.90
N TYR A 51 -4.19 10.34 -2.33
CA TYR A 51 -5.17 9.39 -1.80
C TYR A 51 -4.91 9.02 -0.35
N TYR A 52 -3.64 8.76 -0.01
CA TYR A 52 -3.28 8.23 1.31
C TYR A 52 -3.14 9.28 2.41
N ASN A 53 -3.18 10.56 2.06
CA ASN A 53 -3.06 11.62 3.07
C ASN A 53 -4.20 11.59 4.07
N ASN A 54 -3.88 11.78 5.34
CA ASN A 54 -4.82 11.81 6.46
C ASN A 54 -5.58 10.49 6.69
N MET A 55 -5.01 9.37 6.21
CA MET A 55 -5.56 8.05 6.50
C MET A 55 -4.91 7.45 7.75
N LYS A 56 -5.61 6.50 8.37
CA LYS A 56 -5.15 5.81 9.56
C LYS A 56 -4.63 4.43 9.22
N PHE A 57 -3.69 3.93 10.01
CA PHE A 57 -3.43 2.51 10.07
C PHE A 57 -4.56 1.88 10.89
N HIS A 58 -5.62 1.48 10.20
CA HIS A 58 -6.88 1.06 10.83
C HIS A 58 -6.79 -0.32 11.49
N ARG A 59 -5.74 -1.09 11.20
CA ARG A 59 -5.56 -2.42 11.76
C ARG A 59 -4.10 -2.61 12.16
N VAL A 60 -3.87 -2.81 13.44
CA VAL A 60 -2.54 -3.07 14.00
C VAL A 60 -2.63 -4.37 14.79
N ILE A 61 -1.91 -5.40 14.35
CA ILE A 61 -1.86 -6.69 15.04
C ILE A 61 -0.45 -6.84 15.57
N ASN A 62 -0.34 -6.86 16.90
CA ASN A 62 0.94 -6.98 17.59
C ASN A 62 1.66 -8.25 17.14
N ASP A 63 2.98 -8.13 16.90
CA ASP A 63 3.84 -9.21 16.44
C ASP A 63 3.44 -9.82 15.09
N PHE A 64 2.62 -9.12 14.29
CA PHE A 64 2.22 -9.58 12.97
C PHE A 64 2.38 -8.48 11.91
N MET A 65 1.51 -7.46 11.90
CA MET A 65 1.54 -6.44 10.85
C MET A 65 0.77 -5.18 11.23
N VAL A 66 0.99 -4.10 10.46
CA VAL A 66 0.15 -2.91 10.47
C VAL A 66 -0.45 -2.73 9.07
N GLN A 67 -1.73 -2.39 8.99
CA GLN A 67 -2.47 -2.27 7.74
C GLN A 67 -3.14 -0.89 7.63
N GLY A 68 -3.04 -0.28 6.46
CA GLY A 68 -3.60 1.03 6.19
C GLY A 68 -4.10 1.15 4.76
N GLY A 69 -4.44 2.38 4.35
CA GLY A 69 -4.87 2.67 2.98
C GLY A 69 -6.35 2.47 2.73
N CYS A 70 -7.17 2.27 3.77
CA CYS A 70 -8.62 2.21 3.65
C CYS A 70 -9.20 3.62 3.79
N PRO A 71 -9.93 4.14 2.78
CA PRO A 71 -10.44 5.52 2.84
C PRO A 71 -11.48 5.75 3.95
N SER A 72 -12.22 4.72 4.34
CA SER A 72 -13.18 4.82 5.45
C SER A 72 -12.56 4.54 6.82
N GLY A 73 -11.34 4.02 6.87
CA GLY A 73 -10.68 3.64 8.11
C GLY A 73 -11.27 2.42 8.81
N THR A 74 -12.07 1.63 8.12
CA THR A 74 -12.77 0.47 8.69
C THR A 74 -12.29 -0.87 8.16
N GLY A 75 -11.50 -0.86 7.08
CA GLY A 75 -11.10 -2.07 6.36
C GLY A 75 -12.05 -2.44 5.22
N ALA A 76 -13.22 -1.82 5.16
CA ALA A 76 -14.23 -2.10 4.13
C ALA A 76 -14.16 -1.12 2.95
N GLY A 77 -13.47 0.01 3.10
CA GLY A 77 -13.34 1.01 2.04
C GLY A 77 -12.39 0.57 0.94
N ASN A 78 -12.57 1.13 -0.26
CA ASN A 78 -11.74 0.82 -1.43
C ASN A 78 -11.72 2.02 -2.38
N PRO A 79 -10.84 2.01 -3.40
CA PRO A 79 -10.75 3.13 -4.34
C PRO A 79 -11.83 3.10 -5.44
N GLY A 80 -12.75 2.16 -5.42
CA GLY A 80 -13.80 2.02 -6.44
C GLY A 80 -13.39 1.13 -7.62
N TYR A 81 -12.23 0.50 -7.54
CA TYR A 81 -11.75 -0.45 -8.56
C TYR A 81 -10.92 -1.55 -7.89
N LYS A 82 -10.64 -2.60 -8.64
CA LYS A 82 -9.79 -3.72 -8.22
C LYS A 82 -8.81 -4.04 -9.35
N PHE A 83 -7.68 -4.62 -9.01
CA PHE A 83 -6.72 -5.09 -10.01
C PHE A 83 -6.14 -6.44 -9.61
N ASP A 84 -5.57 -7.13 -10.62
CA ASP A 84 -5.09 -8.49 -10.46
C ASP A 84 -3.84 -8.58 -9.59
N ASP A 85 -3.66 -9.75 -8.99
CA ASP A 85 -2.46 -10.06 -8.24
C ASP A 85 -1.23 -10.04 -9.17
N GLU A 86 -0.12 -9.63 -8.61
CA GLU A 86 1.14 -9.54 -9.32
C GLU A 86 2.22 -10.17 -8.44
N PHE A 87 2.61 -11.39 -8.77
CA PHE A 87 3.57 -12.15 -7.99
C PHE A 87 4.93 -12.23 -8.67
N HIS A 88 5.97 -12.36 -7.87
CA HIS A 88 7.32 -12.60 -8.34
C HIS A 88 8.00 -13.59 -7.41
N PRO A 89 8.72 -14.61 -7.92
CA PRO A 89 9.31 -15.64 -7.06
C PRO A 89 10.35 -15.13 -6.07
N ASP A 90 10.94 -13.97 -6.34
CA ASP A 90 11.91 -13.34 -5.44
C ASP A 90 11.26 -12.52 -4.33
N LEU A 91 9.95 -12.30 -4.37
CA LEU A 91 9.22 -11.48 -3.40
C LEU A 91 8.40 -12.36 -2.47
N LYS A 92 8.78 -12.40 -1.20
CA LYS A 92 8.17 -13.24 -0.17
C LYS A 92 7.96 -12.46 1.12
N HIS A 93 6.99 -12.91 1.92
CA HIS A 93 6.74 -12.37 3.27
C HIS A 93 7.60 -13.13 4.29
N ASP A 94 8.92 -13.05 4.14
CA ASP A 94 9.87 -13.88 4.90
C ASP A 94 10.66 -13.13 5.98
N LYS A 95 10.33 -11.86 6.20
CA LYS A 95 11.03 -11.03 7.20
C LYS A 95 10.15 -9.86 7.64
N PRO A 96 10.49 -9.17 8.75
CA PRO A 96 9.82 -7.92 9.12
C PRO A 96 10.07 -6.81 8.08
N GLY A 97 9.14 -5.87 8.00
CA GLY A 97 9.30 -4.69 7.16
C GLY A 97 8.95 -4.90 5.69
N ILE A 98 8.24 -5.95 5.34
CA ILE A 98 7.77 -6.18 3.96
C ILE A 98 6.47 -5.42 3.75
N LEU A 99 6.44 -4.57 2.72
CA LEU A 99 5.23 -3.89 2.25
C LEU A 99 4.51 -4.79 1.24
N SER A 100 3.23 -5.01 1.43
CA SER A 100 2.41 -5.81 0.54
C SER A 100 0.99 -5.28 0.46
N MET A 101 0.27 -5.64 -0.61
CA MET A 101 -1.12 -5.23 -0.79
C MET A 101 -2.06 -6.17 -0.04
N ALA A 102 -3.02 -5.57 0.67
CA ALA A 102 -4.12 -6.31 1.29
C ALA A 102 -5.26 -6.47 0.28
N ASN A 103 -5.97 -7.60 0.36
CA ASN A 103 -7.12 -7.86 -0.50
C ASN A 103 -8.11 -8.80 0.17
N ALA A 104 -9.27 -9.00 -0.47
CA ALA A 104 -10.34 -9.88 0.01
C ALA A 104 -10.35 -11.24 -0.71
N GLY A 105 -9.31 -11.55 -1.47
CA GLY A 105 -9.17 -12.76 -2.26
C GLY A 105 -8.43 -12.49 -3.57
N PRO A 106 -8.25 -13.50 -4.43
CA PRO A 106 -7.52 -13.31 -5.69
C PRO A 106 -8.14 -12.20 -6.55
N GLY A 107 -7.28 -11.35 -7.15
CA GLY A 107 -7.72 -10.31 -8.07
C GLY A 107 -8.51 -9.17 -7.44
N THR A 108 -8.39 -8.94 -6.13
CA THR A 108 -9.18 -7.90 -5.44
C THR A 108 -8.31 -6.80 -4.82
N ASN A 109 -7.12 -6.57 -5.36
CA ASN A 109 -6.25 -5.51 -4.89
C ASN A 109 -6.86 -4.13 -5.18
N GLY A 110 -6.63 -3.19 -4.28
CA GLY A 110 -7.11 -1.83 -4.41
C GLY A 110 -6.12 -0.85 -3.80
N SER A 111 -6.47 -0.23 -2.68
CA SER A 111 -5.62 0.77 -2.04
C SER A 111 -5.02 0.31 -0.71
N GLN A 112 -5.58 -0.70 -0.07
CA GLN A 112 -5.10 -1.13 1.24
C GLN A 112 -3.78 -1.89 1.13
N PHE A 113 -2.90 -1.64 2.08
CA PHE A 113 -1.58 -2.28 2.16
C PHE A 113 -1.27 -2.64 3.61
N PHE A 114 -0.30 -3.51 3.80
CA PHE A 114 0.21 -3.82 5.13
C PHE A 114 1.73 -3.90 5.13
N ILE A 115 2.31 -3.67 6.30
CA ILE A 115 3.75 -3.78 6.53
C ILE A 115 3.93 -4.84 7.62
N THR A 116 4.73 -5.85 7.32
CA THR A 116 4.93 -6.97 8.24
C THR A 116 5.83 -6.60 9.41
N HIS A 117 5.52 -7.14 10.58
CA HIS A 117 6.40 -7.12 11.74
C HIS A 117 7.06 -8.49 11.93
N LEU A 118 6.32 -9.57 11.61
CA LEU A 118 6.85 -10.93 11.52
C LEU A 118 6.53 -11.50 10.13
N PRO A 119 7.30 -12.52 9.69
CA PRO A 119 7.05 -13.20 8.42
C PRO A 119 5.65 -13.78 8.28
#